data_f634d02ed1cd8f88b7410ac209a8d295
#
_entry.id   f634d02ed1cd8f88b7410ac209a8d295
#
_cell.length_a   1.000
_cell.length_b   1.000
_cell.length_c   1.000
_cell.angle_alpha   90.00
_cell.angle_beta   90.00
_cell.angle_gamma   90.00
#
_symmetry.space_group_name_H-M   'P 1'
#
loop_
_entity.id
_entity.type
_entity.pdbx_description
1 polymer ?
#
loop_
_entity_poly.entity_id
_entity_poly.type
_entity_poly.pdbx_seq_one_letter_code
_entity_poly.pdbx_strand_id
1 'polypeptide(L)'
;MDKVSGEGKRVSRVFSWRHLLLLSLTLNLGLLTWFVYDRGVHSGQKPQQQFCFDNKINTMCVASEQKVHVSSSSSSNSGFGAADGGNKVINLDHGDPTMYEEYWRRVGEKSTIVIRGWESMSYFSDVENLCWFLEPELAKQIIRLHGLVGNAVTHDRHIVVGTGSNQLFQAVLYALSSSPPPPHPPHHHPISVVSAIPYYSSYPLVTDYMKSGLYKWDGDAYAFTKDDPYIELVTSPNNPDGFIRQTVVNRSGGTVVYDLVYYWPQYTPITSLADHDLMLFTVSKSTGHAGTRIGWALVKDKEVARKMTEFIVLNTIGVSKDSQLRAAKILQVVSDSSEHMDYSEESESFFFYAYHQMTERWERLRDAIRCSGLFSVPEFLPQSCNFIGGFTEPHPAFAWLKCEGNIADCESFLREHKIITRSGKHFGVEAKYIRISMLDRDEIFNLFMERLSNISL
;
A
#
# COMPACT_ATOMS: atom_id res chain seq x y z
N MET A 1 -82.71 9.45 23.14
CA MET A 1 -83.12 8.31 22.33
C MET A 1 -81.96 8.08 21.35
N ASP A 2 -81.19 6.97 21.28
CA ASP A 2 -81.00 5.85 22.10
C ASP A 2 -79.56 5.39 21.88
N LYS A 3 -79.00 4.79 22.93
CA LYS A 3 -77.70 4.11 22.95
C LYS A 3 -77.70 2.89 22.03
N VAL A 4 -76.59 2.57 21.40
CA VAL A 4 -76.12 1.20 21.30
C VAL A 4 -74.58 1.16 21.45
N SER A 5 -74.15 0.47 22.48
CA SER A 5 -72.79 0.11 22.82
C SER A 5 -72.33 -1.08 22.02
N GLY A 6 -71.08 -1.10 21.62
CA GLY A 6 -70.39 -2.26 21.05
C GLY A 6 -69.01 -2.40 21.64
N GLU A 7 -68.86 -3.25 22.66
CA GLU A 7 -67.58 -3.65 23.27
C GLU A 7 -66.80 -4.55 22.35
N GLY A 8 -65.68 -4.09 21.89
CA GLY A 8 -64.65 -4.91 21.21
C GLY A 8 -63.57 -5.34 22.20
N LYS A 9 -63.60 -6.59 22.62
CA LYS A 9 -62.59 -7.24 23.49
C LYS A 9 -61.21 -7.24 22.79
N ARG A 10 -60.28 -6.37 23.24
CA ARG A 10 -58.84 -6.49 22.96
C ARG A 10 -58.27 -7.64 23.81
N VAL A 11 -57.91 -8.76 23.19
CA VAL A 11 -57.08 -9.78 23.79
C VAL A 11 -55.63 -9.30 23.70
N SER A 12 -55.11 -8.71 24.77
CA SER A 12 -53.70 -8.43 24.95
C SER A 12 -53.03 -9.73 25.43
N ARG A 13 -52.29 -10.40 24.54
CA ARG A 13 -51.37 -11.47 24.97
C ARG A 13 -50.15 -10.79 25.60
N VAL A 14 -50.11 -10.69 26.90
CA VAL A 14 -48.93 -10.29 27.68
C VAL A 14 -47.95 -11.45 27.63
N PHE A 15 -46.99 -11.40 26.76
CA PHE A 15 -45.81 -12.27 26.81
C PHE A 15 -45.00 -11.86 28.05
N SER A 16 -45.03 -12.72 29.08
CA SER A 16 -44.25 -12.50 30.30
C SER A 16 -42.76 -12.59 29.99
N TRP A 17 -41.94 -11.70 30.59
CA TRP A 17 -40.48 -11.75 30.56
C TRP A 17 -39.88 -13.12 30.88
N ARG A 18 -40.58 -13.93 31.67
CA ARG A 18 -40.22 -15.33 31.98
C ARG A 18 -40.24 -16.23 30.74
N HIS A 19 -41.16 -16.03 29.81
CA HIS A 19 -41.22 -16.80 28.56
C HIS A 19 -40.10 -16.40 27.58
N LEU A 20 -39.71 -15.12 27.55
CA LEU A 20 -38.58 -14.66 26.75
C LEU A 20 -37.24 -15.17 27.30
N LEU A 21 -37.07 -15.21 28.63
CA LEU A 21 -35.90 -15.79 29.28
C LEU A 21 -35.80 -17.30 29.03
N LEU A 22 -36.88 -18.04 29.10
CA LEU A 22 -36.92 -19.48 28.82
C LEU A 22 -36.60 -19.75 27.34
N LEU A 23 -37.13 -18.97 26.42
CA LEU A 23 -36.81 -19.10 24.98
C LEU A 23 -35.33 -18.79 24.70
N SER A 24 -34.75 -17.78 25.31
CA SER A 24 -33.34 -17.47 25.21
C SER A 24 -32.44 -18.58 25.77
N LEU A 25 -32.82 -19.14 26.92
CA LEU A 25 -32.06 -20.25 27.54
C LEU A 25 -32.11 -21.53 26.69
N THR A 26 -33.27 -21.88 26.13
CA THR A 26 -33.42 -23.05 25.25
C THR A 26 -32.66 -22.88 23.92
N LEU A 27 -32.64 -21.68 23.36
CA LEU A 27 -31.88 -21.39 22.15
C LEU A 27 -30.35 -21.48 22.39
N ASN A 28 -29.89 -20.94 23.51
CA ASN A 28 -28.47 -21.04 23.88
C ASN A 28 -28.05 -22.46 24.23
N LEU A 29 -28.90 -23.24 24.89
CA LEU A 29 -28.62 -24.65 25.15
C LEU A 29 -28.58 -25.47 23.85
N GLY A 30 -29.49 -25.18 22.91
CA GLY A 30 -29.52 -25.80 21.59
C GLY A 30 -28.29 -25.52 20.77
N LEU A 31 -27.80 -24.28 20.79
CA LEU A 31 -26.55 -23.87 20.13
C LEU A 31 -25.32 -24.54 20.78
N LEU A 32 -25.29 -24.65 22.10
CA LEU A 32 -24.21 -25.32 22.83
C LEU A 32 -24.17 -26.82 22.54
N THR A 33 -25.33 -27.51 22.52
CA THR A 33 -25.42 -28.94 22.19
C THR A 33 -25.06 -29.20 20.73
N TRP A 34 -25.47 -28.31 19.80
CA TRP A 34 -25.05 -28.38 18.39
C TRP A 34 -23.53 -28.20 18.23
N PHE A 35 -22.95 -27.26 18.96
CA PHE A 35 -21.51 -26.98 18.92
C PHE A 35 -20.65 -28.11 19.51
N VAL A 36 -21.16 -28.78 20.56
CA VAL A 36 -20.52 -29.97 21.17
C VAL A 36 -20.68 -31.19 20.28
N TYR A 37 -21.83 -31.38 19.65
CA TYR A 37 -22.10 -32.48 18.72
C TYR A 37 -21.24 -32.36 17.44
N ASP A 38 -21.14 -31.16 16.86
CA ASP A 38 -20.33 -30.87 15.69
C ASP A 38 -18.82 -31.13 15.94
N ARG A 39 -18.34 -30.85 17.16
CA ARG A 39 -16.97 -31.19 17.57
C ARG A 39 -16.76 -32.69 17.86
N GLY A 40 -17.80 -33.41 18.24
CA GLY A 40 -17.73 -34.85 18.58
C GLY A 40 -17.73 -35.79 17.37
N VAL A 41 -18.27 -35.35 16.24
CA VAL A 41 -18.39 -36.17 15.01
C VAL A 41 -17.13 -36.08 14.11
N HIS A 42 -16.22 -35.12 14.34
CA HIS A 42 -15.04 -34.91 13.54
C HIS A 42 -13.70 -35.28 14.19
N SER A 43 -13.68 -36.26 15.09
CA SER A 43 -12.42 -36.89 15.57
C SER A 43 -11.96 -38.03 14.65
N GLY A 44 -12.01 -37.86 13.38
CA GLY A 44 -11.49 -38.81 12.41
C GLY A 44 -11.34 -38.14 11.04
N GLN A 45 -10.10 -37.82 10.70
CA GLN A 45 -9.65 -37.22 9.43
C GLN A 45 -9.86 -35.69 9.31
N LYS A 46 -8.75 -34.97 9.38
CA LYS A 46 -8.66 -33.55 8.94
C LYS A 46 -8.78 -33.49 7.42
N PRO A 47 -9.78 -32.81 6.86
CA PRO A 47 -9.61 -32.22 5.55
C PRO A 47 -9.01 -30.83 5.74
N GLN A 48 -7.86 -30.57 5.09
CA GLN A 48 -7.40 -29.22 4.83
C GLN A 48 -8.51 -28.47 4.07
N GLN A 49 -9.17 -27.54 4.72
CA GLN A 49 -10.02 -26.58 4.02
C GLN A 49 -9.14 -25.56 3.34
N GLN A 50 -8.91 -25.83 2.08
CA GLN A 50 -8.40 -24.92 1.09
C GLN A 50 -9.51 -23.92 0.77
N PHE A 51 -9.39 -22.67 1.23
CA PHE A 51 -10.25 -21.60 0.77
C PHE A 51 -9.84 -21.25 -0.65
N CYS A 52 -10.47 -21.87 -1.63
CA CYS A 52 -10.40 -21.43 -3.01
C CYS A 52 -11.41 -20.30 -3.21
N PHE A 53 -10.93 -19.08 -3.38
CA PHE A 53 -11.69 -18.03 -4.03
C PHE A 53 -11.61 -18.27 -5.54
N ASP A 54 -12.66 -18.87 -6.06
CA ASP A 54 -12.82 -19.06 -7.50
C ASP A 54 -13.29 -17.72 -8.09
N ASN A 55 -12.36 -16.94 -8.60
CA ASN A 55 -12.63 -15.87 -9.53
C ASN A 55 -11.38 -15.65 -10.38
N LYS A 56 -11.55 -15.63 -11.68
CA LYS A 56 -10.62 -15.43 -12.79
C LYS A 56 -9.51 -14.37 -12.58
N ILE A 57 -8.76 -14.49 -11.51
CA ILE A 57 -7.51 -13.81 -11.25
C ILE A 57 -6.53 -14.93 -10.95
N ASN A 58 -5.50 -15.07 -11.75
CA ASN A 58 -4.48 -16.10 -11.67
C ASN A 58 -4.05 -16.36 -10.22
N THR A 59 -4.38 -17.55 -9.74
CA THR A 59 -4.11 -18.04 -8.40
C THR A 59 -2.62 -18.30 -8.25
N MET A 60 -1.96 -17.56 -7.37
CA MET A 60 -0.66 -17.97 -6.84
C MET A 60 -0.91 -18.90 -5.65
N CYS A 61 -0.84 -20.19 -5.86
CA CYS A 61 -0.63 -21.17 -4.78
C CYS A 61 0.88 -21.42 -4.67
N VAL A 62 1.49 -20.94 -3.59
CA VAL A 62 2.83 -21.38 -3.18
C VAL A 62 2.65 -22.39 -2.07
N ALA A 63 2.84 -23.67 -2.39
CA ALA A 63 3.00 -24.70 -1.39
C ALA A 63 4.47 -24.68 -0.94
N SER A 64 4.73 -24.27 0.29
CA SER A 64 6.01 -24.54 0.95
C SER A 64 5.79 -25.46 2.12
N GLU A 65 6.05 -26.76 1.92
CA GLU A 65 6.36 -27.65 3.03
C GLU A 65 7.80 -27.37 3.49
N GLN A 66 7.97 -26.86 4.69
CA GLN A 66 9.23 -26.99 5.42
C GLN A 66 8.94 -27.46 6.84
N LYS A 67 9.30 -28.74 7.08
CA LYS A 67 9.45 -29.32 8.41
C LYS A 67 10.58 -28.60 9.14
N VAL A 68 10.25 -27.97 10.26
CA VAL A 68 11.25 -27.46 11.21
C VAL A 68 11.79 -28.62 12.02
N HIS A 69 13.03 -29.02 11.75
CA HIS A 69 13.87 -29.79 12.67
C HIS A 69 14.83 -28.83 13.37
N VAL A 70 14.62 -28.66 14.65
CA VAL A 70 15.61 -27.99 15.52
C VAL A 70 16.68 -29.04 15.88
N SER A 71 17.90 -28.83 15.44
CA SER A 71 19.09 -29.44 16.04
C SER A 71 20.24 -28.46 15.98
N SER A 72 20.79 -28.22 17.16
CA SER A 72 22.01 -27.46 17.41
C SER A 72 23.24 -28.17 16.86
N SER A 73 24.16 -27.49 16.21
CA SER A 73 25.59 -27.43 16.47
C SER A 73 26.44 -27.18 15.24
N SER A 74 27.45 -26.33 15.45
CA SER A 74 28.81 -26.29 14.91
C SER A 74 29.05 -25.96 13.44
N SER A 75 29.85 -24.90 13.31
CA SER A 75 30.60 -24.41 12.17
C SER A 75 31.31 -25.50 11.33
N SER A 76 31.14 -25.45 10.02
CA SER A 76 32.18 -25.82 9.08
C SER A 76 31.95 -25.19 7.71
N ASN A 77 32.97 -24.52 7.20
CA ASN A 77 33.09 -24.05 5.82
C ASN A 77 32.86 -25.19 4.84
N SER A 78 31.98 -25.01 3.88
CA SER A 78 32.02 -25.82 2.66
C SER A 78 31.50 -25.01 1.47
N GLY A 79 32.24 -25.08 0.40
CA GLY A 79 32.20 -24.33 -0.84
C GLY A 79 30.82 -24.26 -1.51
N PHE A 80 30.54 -23.11 -2.09
CA PHE A 80 29.44 -22.90 -2.99
C PHE A 80 29.66 -23.73 -4.28
N GLY A 81 28.92 -24.83 -4.37
CA GLY A 81 28.71 -25.52 -5.62
C GLY A 81 27.74 -24.70 -6.48
N ALA A 82 28.19 -24.34 -7.68
CA ALA A 82 27.36 -23.85 -8.74
C ALA A 82 26.31 -24.91 -9.12
N ALA A 83 25.05 -24.77 -8.66
CA ALA A 83 23.97 -25.67 -9.04
C ALA A 83 22.67 -24.94 -9.18
N ASP A 84 22.12 -24.94 -10.41
CA ASP A 84 20.72 -24.78 -10.78
C ASP A 84 20.07 -23.39 -10.74
N GLY A 85 20.80 -22.33 -11.14
CA GLY A 85 20.21 -21.01 -11.45
C GLY A 85 19.24 -21.04 -12.66
N GLY A 86 19.36 -22.04 -13.54
CA GLY A 86 18.59 -22.11 -14.79
C GLY A 86 17.09 -22.38 -14.63
N ASN A 87 16.63 -22.95 -13.51
CA ASN A 87 15.24 -23.37 -13.34
C ASN A 87 14.42 -22.50 -12.36
N LYS A 88 15.05 -21.62 -11.59
CA LYS A 88 14.37 -20.77 -10.59
C LYS A 88 13.53 -19.70 -11.28
N VAL A 89 12.24 -19.61 -10.98
CA VAL A 89 11.36 -18.52 -11.44
C VAL A 89 11.66 -17.26 -10.64
N ILE A 90 11.82 -16.12 -11.32
CA ILE A 90 11.99 -14.80 -10.72
C ILE A 90 10.65 -14.09 -10.74
N ASN A 91 10.20 -13.58 -9.59
CA ASN A 91 8.96 -12.82 -9.50
C ASN A 91 9.27 -11.35 -9.20
N LEU A 92 9.09 -10.49 -10.20
CA LEU A 92 9.28 -9.03 -10.13
C LEU A 92 7.96 -8.26 -10.31
N ASP A 93 6.83 -8.95 -10.14
CA ASP A 93 5.49 -8.34 -10.22
C ASP A 93 5.15 -7.46 -9.01
N HIS A 94 5.74 -7.73 -7.85
CA HIS A 94 5.50 -7.02 -6.60
C HIS A 94 6.44 -5.81 -6.41
N GLY A 95 6.17 -4.99 -5.39
CA GLY A 95 6.99 -3.84 -5.02
C GLY A 95 7.53 -3.97 -3.59
N ASP A 96 8.07 -5.15 -3.24
CA ASP A 96 8.64 -5.43 -1.93
C ASP A 96 10.08 -4.89 -1.86
N PRO A 97 10.38 -3.90 -0.98
CA PRO A 97 11.64 -3.16 -1.00
C PRO A 97 12.73 -3.83 -0.18
N THR A 98 12.98 -5.11 -0.43
CA THR A 98 13.96 -5.93 0.29
C THR A 98 15.42 -5.58 -0.04
N MET A 99 15.67 -4.77 -1.07
CA MET A 99 17.00 -4.26 -1.41
C MET A 99 17.70 -3.49 -0.28
N TYR A 100 16.93 -2.96 0.66
CA TYR A 100 17.49 -2.18 1.77
C TYR A 100 17.84 -3.01 3.01
N GLU A 101 17.67 -4.35 2.98
CA GLU A 101 17.94 -5.22 4.13
C GLU A 101 19.39 -5.10 4.63
N GLU A 102 20.37 -4.94 3.73
CA GLU A 102 21.78 -4.82 4.10
C GLU A 102 22.03 -3.54 4.92
N TYR A 103 21.48 -2.40 4.50
CA TYR A 103 21.56 -1.16 5.28
C TYR A 103 20.99 -1.35 6.69
N TRP A 104 19.77 -1.94 6.77
CA TRP A 104 19.10 -2.12 8.07
C TRP A 104 19.76 -3.14 8.97
N ARG A 105 20.46 -4.13 8.43
CA ARG A 105 21.33 -5.03 9.21
C ARG A 105 22.53 -4.30 9.79
N ARG A 106 23.19 -3.46 8.98
CA ARG A 106 24.35 -2.66 9.41
C ARG A 106 24.02 -1.69 10.53
N VAL A 107 22.86 -1.05 10.50
CA VAL A 107 22.39 -0.11 11.53
C VAL A 107 21.46 -0.78 12.57
N GLY A 108 21.50 -2.11 12.66
CA GLY A 108 20.54 -2.91 13.40
C GLY A 108 20.30 -2.48 14.86
N GLU A 109 21.33 -2.18 15.61
CA GLU A 109 21.21 -1.72 17.01
C GLU A 109 20.52 -0.36 17.11
N LYS A 110 20.83 0.59 16.22
CA LYS A 110 20.20 1.91 16.17
C LYS A 110 18.70 1.82 15.92
N SER A 111 18.25 0.81 15.16
CA SER A 111 16.84 0.57 14.82
C SER A 111 16.11 -0.35 15.82
N THR A 112 16.80 -0.85 16.85
CA THR A 112 16.19 -1.69 17.86
C THR A 112 15.23 -0.88 18.74
N ILE A 113 14.05 -1.46 19.01
CA ILE A 113 13.05 -0.92 19.91
C ILE A 113 12.63 -1.99 20.91
N VAL A 114 12.46 -1.58 22.17
CA VAL A 114 11.88 -2.41 23.22
C VAL A 114 10.51 -1.83 23.56
N ILE A 115 9.46 -2.60 23.36
CA ILE A 115 8.08 -2.26 23.70
C ILE A 115 7.68 -3.11 24.90
N ARG A 116 7.35 -2.46 26.03
CA ARG A 116 6.94 -3.17 27.23
C ARG A 116 5.48 -3.57 27.13
N GLY A 117 5.10 -4.71 27.73
CA GLY A 117 3.77 -5.27 27.60
C GLY A 117 2.61 -4.36 28.02
N TRP A 118 2.86 -3.35 28.87
CA TRP A 118 1.84 -2.40 29.29
C TRP A 118 1.65 -1.20 28.33
N GLU A 119 2.60 -0.94 27.42
CA GLU A 119 2.60 0.24 26.53
C GLU A 119 1.49 0.14 25.43
N SER A 120 1.04 -1.09 25.09
CA SER A 120 0.01 -1.33 24.09
C SER A 120 -1.37 -1.70 24.69
N MET A 121 -1.60 -1.48 25.99
CA MET A 121 -2.86 -1.89 26.64
C MET A 121 -4.05 -0.99 26.29
N SER A 122 -3.83 0.29 26.01
CA SER A 122 -4.88 1.24 25.69
C SER A 122 -5.06 1.40 24.18
N TYR A 123 -6.29 1.57 23.72
CA TYR A 123 -6.58 2.02 22.36
C TYR A 123 -6.14 3.47 22.11
N PHE A 124 -6.14 4.29 23.16
CA PHE A 124 -5.89 5.73 23.06
C PHE A 124 -4.39 6.02 23.13
N SER A 125 -3.93 6.86 22.21
CA SER A 125 -2.56 7.39 22.19
C SER A 125 -2.55 8.87 22.58
N ASP A 126 -3.44 9.68 21.99
CA ASP A 126 -3.63 11.08 22.28
C ASP A 126 -5.11 11.45 22.15
N VAL A 127 -5.84 11.55 23.25
CA VAL A 127 -7.28 11.80 23.29
C VAL A 127 -7.68 13.21 22.82
N GLU A 128 -6.74 14.15 22.80
CA GLU A 128 -6.99 15.52 22.32
C GLU A 128 -6.79 15.64 20.81
N ASN A 129 -6.10 14.67 20.19
CA ASN A 129 -5.88 14.65 18.76
C ASN A 129 -7.12 14.14 18.01
N LEU A 130 -7.39 14.73 16.86
CA LEU A 130 -8.46 14.25 15.96
C LEU A 130 -8.26 12.77 15.62
N CYS A 131 -7.06 12.34 15.31
CA CYS A 131 -6.66 10.96 15.14
C CYS A 131 -6.13 10.40 16.48
N TRP A 132 -7.05 10.18 17.43
CA TRP A 132 -6.75 9.85 18.84
C TRP A 132 -5.93 8.57 19.05
N PHE A 133 -5.80 7.71 18.03
CA PHE A 133 -4.93 6.52 18.03
C PHE A 133 -3.57 6.76 17.38
N LEU A 134 -3.27 7.98 16.93
CA LEU A 134 -1.94 8.34 16.43
C LEU A 134 -0.95 8.49 17.58
N GLU A 135 0.13 7.71 17.56
CA GLU A 135 1.21 7.83 18.54
C GLU A 135 1.93 9.18 18.37
N PRO A 136 2.05 9.98 19.46
CA PRO A 136 2.69 11.31 19.41
C PRO A 136 4.12 11.26 18.86
N GLU A 137 4.89 10.21 19.21
CA GLU A 137 6.26 10.07 18.72
C GLU A 137 6.27 9.80 17.20
N LEU A 138 5.31 9.02 16.68
CA LEU A 138 5.19 8.83 15.22
C LEU A 138 4.87 10.15 14.52
N ALA A 139 3.92 10.93 15.04
CA ALA A 139 3.57 12.23 14.49
C ALA A 139 4.79 13.18 14.43
N LYS A 140 5.55 13.23 15.53
CA LYS A 140 6.80 14.02 15.64
C LYS A 140 7.83 13.59 14.59
N GLN A 141 8.05 12.29 14.41
CA GLN A 141 9.03 11.78 13.46
C GLN A 141 8.59 11.96 12.00
N ILE A 142 7.29 11.90 11.72
CA ILE A 142 6.74 12.24 10.38
C ILE A 142 7.06 13.71 10.05
N ILE A 143 6.74 14.64 10.95
CA ILE A 143 6.99 16.07 10.75
C ILE A 143 8.48 16.34 10.55
N ARG A 144 9.33 15.75 11.41
CA ARG A 144 10.79 15.90 11.33
C ARG A 144 11.34 15.41 10.00
N LEU A 145 10.95 14.21 9.57
CA LEU A 145 11.42 13.62 8.31
C LEU A 145 11.04 14.47 7.09
N HIS A 146 9.77 14.92 7.00
CA HIS A 146 9.35 15.79 5.91
C HIS A 146 10.08 17.14 5.92
N GLY A 147 10.34 17.69 7.12
CA GLY A 147 11.12 18.91 7.29
C GLY A 147 12.57 18.77 6.80
N LEU A 148 13.20 17.63 7.08
CA LEU A 148 14.58 17.34 6.63
C LEU A 148 14.67 17.09 5.13
N VAL A 149 13.76 16.29 4.60
CA VAL A 149 13.74 15.95 3.16
C VAL A 149 13.25 17.12 2.32
N GLY A 150 12.39 17.98 2.85
CA GLY A 150 11.80 19.10 2.13
C GLY A 150 10.82 18.69 1.05
N ASN A 151 10.13 17.54 1.21
CA ASN A 151 9.28 16.97 0.17
C ASN A 151 7.78 17.21 0.40
N ALA A 152 7.32 17.64 1.58
CA ALA A 152 5.91 17.95 1.81
C ALA A 152 5.72 18.96 2.95
N VAL A 153 4.69 19.80 2.80
CA VAL A 153 4.21 20.71 3.84
C VAL A 153 3.47 19.92 4.91
N THR A 154 3.89 20.08 6.18
CA THR A 154 3.28 19.41 7.34
C THR A 154 2.57 20.37 8.30
N HIS A 155 2.90 21.67 8.27
CA HIS A 155 2.21 22.67 9.08
C HIS A 155 0.78 22.87 8.53
N ASP A 156 -0.15 23.15 9.43
CA ASP A 156 -1.59 23.29 9.11
C ASP A 156 -2.15 22.05 8.40
N ARG A 157 -1.66 20.87 8.78
CA ARG A 157 -2.14 19.58 8.29
C ARG A 157 -2.50 18.65 9.45
N HIS A 158 -3.62 17.97 9.30
CA HIS A 158 -3.99 16.86 10.19
C HIS A 158 -3.29 15.59 9.72
N ILE A 159 -2.57 14.90 10.62
CA ILE A 159 -1.96 13.62 10.34
C ILE A 159 -2.97 12.51 10.66
N VAL A 160 -3.32 11.70 9.67
CA VAL A 160 -4.15 10.50 9.85
C VAL A 160 -3.30 9.28 9.54
N VAL A 161 -3.09 8.41 10.52
CA VAL A 161 -2.32 7.16 10.35
C VAL A 161 -3.24 6.02 9.90
N GLY A 162 -2.74 5.15 9.01
CA GLY A 162 -3.44 3.97 8.51
C GLY A 162 -2.54 2.74 8.42
N THR A 163 -3.17 1.57 8.30
CA THR A 163 -2.48 0.29 8.05
C THR A 163 -1.96 0.24 6.61
N GLY A 164 -0.92 1.02 6.33
CA GLY A 164 -0.39 1.30 5.01
C GLY A 164 -1.27 2.26 4.20
N SER A 165 -0.77 2.71 3.04
CA SER A 165 -1.48 3.63 2.16
C SER A 165 -2.78 3.06 1.58
N ASN A 166 -2.93 1.74 1.47
CA ASN A 166 -4.17 1.12 0.99
C ASN A 166 -5.38 1.40 1.88
N GLN A 167 -5.22 1.35 3.21
CA GLN A 167 -6.32 1.70 4.13
C GLN A 167 -6.62 3.20 4.07
N LEU A 168 -5.58 4.03 3.97
CA LEU A 168 -5.74 5.48 3.83
C LEU A 168 -6.48 5.84 2.54
N PHE A 169 -6.16 5.17 1.44
CA PHE A 169 -6.84 5.33 0.18
C PHE A 169 -8.36 5.06 0.31
N GLN A 170 -8.74 3.94 0.95
CA GLN A 170 -10.15 3.63 1.22
C GLN A 170 -10.81 4.67 2.13
N ALA A 171 -10.08 5.12 3.18
CA ALA A 171 -10.56 6.14 4.10
C ALA A 171 -10.81 7.49 3.40
N VAL A 172 -9.93 7.87 2.47
CA VAL A 172 -10.10 9.08 1.65
C VAL A 172 -11.33 8.98 0.76
N LEU A 173 -11.50 7.86 0.04
CA LEU A 173 -12.68 7.67 -0.81
C LEU A 173 -13.98 7.75 0.00
N TYR A 174 -14.01 7.10 1.17
CA TYR A 174 -15.15 7.19 2.09
C TYR A 174 -15.38 8.64 2.55
N ALA A 175 -14.35 9.33 3.01
CA ALA A 175 -14.44 10.68 3.54
C ALA A 175 -14.98 11.69 2.51
N LEU A 176 -14.49 11.61 1.27
CA LEU A 176 -14.88 12.49 0.18
C LEU A 176 -16.28 12.19 -0.36
N SER A 177 -16.75 10.95 -0.21
CA SER A 177 -18.04 10.49 -0.74
C SER A 177 -19.18 10.52 0.29
N SER A 178 -18.88 10.62 1.58
CA SER A 178 -19.85 10.54 2.67
C SER A 178 -20.43 11.90 3.10
N SER A 179 -20.26 12.96 2.31
CA SER A 179 -20.93 14.23 2.58
C SER A 179 -22.44 14.10 2.38
N PRO A 180 -23.27 14.73 3.27
CA PRO A 180 -24.71 14.69 3.07
C PRO A 180 -25.06 15.28 1.71
N PRO A 181 -26.01 14.68 0.99
CA PRO A 181 -26.47 15.22 -0.29
C PRO A 181 -27.08 16.59 -0.12
N PRO A 182 -26.98 17.46 -1.14
CA PRO A 182 -27.78 18.70 -1.17
C PRO A 182 -29.29 18.35 -1.09
N PRO A 183 -30.13 19.26 -0.60
CA PRO A 183 -31.53 18.99 -0.24
C PRO A 183 -32.48 18.63 -1.39
N HIS A 184 -32.03 18.36 -2.59
CA HIS A 184 -32.84 17.96 -3.76
C HIS A 184 -32.18 16.88 -4.60
N PRO A 185 -32.98 16.09 -5.29
CA PRO A 185 -33.44 14.73 -5.06
C PRO A 185 -32.79 13.71 -6.03
N PRO A 186 -33.35 12.58 -6.22
CA PRO A 186 -33.20 11.25 -5.66
C PRO A 186 -32.41 10.27 -6.52
N HIS A 187 -31.39 10.69 -7.29
CA HIS A 187 -30.51 9.78 -8.00
C HIS A 187 -29.07 10.01 -7.56
N HIS A 188 -28.72 9.44 -6.40
CA HIS A 188 -27.33 9.39 -5.97
C HIS A 188 -26.54 8.48 -6.91
N HIS A 189 -25.98 9.04 -7.98
CA HIS A 189 -24.96 8.34 -8.72
C HIS A 189 -23.70 8.26 -7.84
N PRO A 190 -23.04 7.09 -7.78
CA PRO A 190 -21.74 6.97 -7.11
C PRO A 190 -20.76 7.99 -7.68
N ILE A 191 -19.95 8.62 -6.80
CA ILE A 191 -18.91 9.56 -7.23
C ILE A 191 -17.91 8.82 -8.13
N SER A 192 -17.60 9.41 -9.27
CA SER A 192 -16.64 8.86 -10.22
C SER A 192 -15.21 9.00 -9.67
N VAL A 193 -14.45 7.88 -9.61
CA VAL A 193 -13.04 7.87 -9.24
C VAL A 193 -12.24 7.60 -10.50
N VAL A 194 -11.32 8.49 -10.83
CA VAL A 194 -10.53 8.45 -12.07
C VAL A 194 -9.05 8.63 -11.78
N SER A 195 -8.20 8.18 -12.70
CA SER A 195 -6.76 8.44 -12.68
C SER A 195 -6.21 8.40 -14.09
N ALA A 196 -5.22 9.25 -14.39
CA ALA A 196 -4.59 9.28 -15.70
C ALA A 196 -3.83 7.99 -16.02
N ILE A 197 -4.02 7.43 -17.21
CA ILE A 197 -3.27 6.25 -17.68
C ILE A 197 -1.80 6.62 -17.98
N PRO A 198 -0.85 5.68 -17.72
CA PRO A 198 -1.00 4.47 -16.95
C PRO A 198 -1.19 4.78 -15.45
N TYR A 199 -2.21 4.25 -14.85
CA TYR A 199 -2.54 4.45 -13.43
C TYR A 199 -2.03 3.30 -12.56
N TYR A 200 -1.93 3.51 -11.24
CA TYR A 200 -1.57 2.44 -10.33
C TYR A 200 -2.59 1.29 -10.38
N SER A 201 -2.11 0.09 -10.66
CA SER A 201 -2.92 -1.10 -10.96
C SER A 201 -3.92 -1.52 -9.87
N SER A 202 -3.73 -1.07 -8.63
CA SER A 202 -4.65 -1.39 -7.54
C SER A 202 -5.83 -0.43 -7.44
N TYR A 203 -5.81 0.73 -8.07
CA TYR A 203 -6.88 1.72 -7.96
C TYR A 203 -8.25 1.17 -8.38
N PRO A 204 -8.41 0.51 -9.56
CA PRO A 204 -9.70 -0.07 -9.94
C PRO A 204 -10.23 -1.06 -8.91
N LEU A 205 -9.36 -1.99 -8.48
CA LEU A 205 -9.74 -3.06 -7.57
C LEU A 205 -10.11 -2.54 -6.17
N VAL A 206 -9.28 -1.64 -5.60
CA VAL A 206 -9.50 -1.12 -4.25
C VAL A 206 -10.71 -0.18 -4.22
N THR A 207 -10.95 0.58 -5.29
CA THR A 207 -12.13 1.46 -5.40
C THR A 207 -13.41 0.64 -5.37
N ASP A 208 -13.50 -0.45 -6.14
CA ASP A 208 -14.73 -1.22 -6.25
C ASP A 208 -14.87 -2.34 -5.20
N TYR A 209 -13.78 -2.62 -4.44
CA TYR A 209 -13.74 -3.70 -3.46
C TYR A 209 -14.84 -3.62 -2.40
N MET A 210 -15.07 -2.44 -1.85
CA MET A 210 -16.03 -2.23 -0.77
C MET A 210 -17.49 -2.31 -1.23
N LYS A 211 -17.76 -2.17 -2.52
CA LYS A 211 -19.12 -2.14 -3.11
C LYS A 211 -20.07 -1.19 -2.34
N SER A 212 -19.52 -0.06 -1.87
CA SER A 212 -20.24 0.87 -0.97
C SER A 212 -21.43 1.55 -1.64
N GLY A 213 -21.43 1.66 -2.96
CA GLY A 213 -22.39 2.49 -3.70
C GLY A 213 -22.16 3.99 -3.60
N LEU A 214 -21.19 4.44 -2.79
CA LEU A 214 -20.86 5.86 -2.62
C LEU A 214 -19.97 6.39 -3.74
N TYR A 215 -19.09 5.54 -4.25
CA TYR A 215 -18.13 5.84 -5.30
C TYR A 215 -17.90 4.60 -6.19
N LYS A 216 -17.34 4.82 -7.37
CA LYS A 216 -17.01 3.75 -8.32
C LYS A 216 -15.80 4.13 -9.15
N TRP A 217 -15.06 3.13 -9.61
CA TRP A 217 -14.01 3.33 -10.61
C TRP A 217 -14.63 3.73 -11.95
N ASP A 218 -14.14 4.80 -12.56
CA ASP A 218 -14.65 5.34 -13.82
C ASP A 218 -13.55 5.51 -14.90
N GLY A 219 -12.37 4.96 -14.63
CA GLY A 219 -11.33 4.77 -15.64
C GLY A 219 -10.33 5.92 -15.78
N ASP A 220 -10.00 6.20 -17.04
CA ASP A 220 -8.96 7.16 -17.40
C ASP A 220 -9.42 8.61 -17.22
N ALA A 221 -8.64 9.36 -16.45
CA ALA A 221 -8.89 10.78 -16.19
C ALA A 221 -8.81 11.65 -17.46
N TYR A 222 -7.97 11.29 -18.43
CA TYR A 222 -7.92 12.01 -19.72
C TYR A 222 -9.22 11.88 -20.53
N ALA A 223 -9.92 10.77 -20.37
CA ALA A 223 -11.19 10.50 -21.09
C ALA A 223 -12.42 10.96 -20.29
N PHE A 224 -12.24 11.47 -19.05
CA PHE A 224 -13.35 11.84 -18.19
C PHE A 224 -14.03 13.14 -18.68
N THR A 225 -15.31 13.05 -19.03
CA THR A 225 -16.09 14.16 -19.62
C THR A 225 -17.37 14.53 -18.84
N LYS A 226 -17.67 13.82 -17.75
CA LYS A 226 -18.88 14.05 -16.96
C LYS A 226 -18.78 15.36 -16.16
N ASP A 227 -19.91 16.03 -15.96
CA ASP A 227 -20.03 17.23 -15.14
C ASP A 227 -20.40 16.92 -13.68
N ASP A 228 -20.47 15.62 -13.31
CA ASP A 228 -20.72 15.16 -11.95
C ASP A 228 -19.49 15.34 -11.06
N PRO A 229 -19.65 15.39 -9.73
CA PRO A 229 -18.54 15.36 -8.80
C PRO A 229 -17.64 14.15 -9.02
N TYR A 230 -16.34 14.35 -8.91
CA TYR A 230 -15.34 13.28 -9.13
C TYR A 230 -14.19 13.36 -8.14
N ILE A 231 -13.48 12.25 -8.00
CA ILE A 231 -12.22 12.15 -7.27
C ILE A 231 -11.14 11.74 -8.28
N GLU A 232 -10.14 12.59 -8.44
CA GLU A 232 -8.97 12.27 -9.26
C GLU A 232 -7.82 11.80 -8.38
N LEU A 233 -7.26 10.62 -8.70
CA LEU A 233 -6.12 10.04 -8.01
C LEU A 233 -4.87 10.30 -8.83
N VAL A 234 -3.90 10.99 -8.22
CA VAL A 234 -2.64 11.36 -8.84
C VAL A 234 -1.49 10.73 -8.08
N THR A 235 -0.90 9.67 -8.64
CA THR A 235 0.35 9.10 -8.10
C THR A 235 1.53 9.89 -8.67
N SER A 236 2.38 10.45 -7.80
CA SER A 236 3.50 11.30 -8.23
C SER A 236 4.71 11.16 -7.30
N PRO A 237 5.86 10.63 -7.74
CA PRO A 237 6.11 9.96 -9.03
C PRO A 237 5.17 8.80 -9.30
N ASN A 238 4.81 8.61 -10.57
CA ASN A 238 3.80 7.66 -10.95
C ASN A 238 4.28 6.19 -10.83
N ASN A 239 3.36 5.33 -10.52
CA ASN A 239 3.48 3.89 -10.65
C ASN A 239 2.51 3.43 -11.75
N PRO A 240 3.01 3.04 -12.96
CA PRO A 240 4.27 2.31 -13.14
C PRO A 240 5.46 3.08 -13.74
N ASP A 241 5.25 4.22 -14.40
CA ASP A 241 6.20 4.81 -15.35
C ASP A 241 7.22 5.78 -14.73
N GLY A 242 7.09 6.13 -13.46
CA GLY A 242 8.05 6.96 -12.71
C GLY A 242 7.99 8.47 -12.96
N PHE A 243 7.13 8.94 -13.86
CA PHE A 243 7.02 10.38 -14.14
C PHE A 243 6.30 11.14 -13.02
N ILE A 244 6.74 12.38 -12.80
CA ILE A 244 6.00 13.34 -11.97
C ILE A 244 4.68 13.67 -12.68
N ARG A 245 3.57 13.52 -11.95
CA ARG A 245 2.20 13.72 -12.45
C ARG A 245 1.53 14.89 -11.75
N GLN A 246 0.62 15.51 -12.48
CA GLN A 246 -0.32 16.53 -11.98
C GLN A 246 -1.74 16.12 -12.34
N THR A 247 -2.73 16.78 -11.73
CA THR A 247 -4.13 16.63 -12.12
C THR A 247 -4.34 16.93 -13.60
N VAL A 248 -5.17 16.15 -14.26
CA VAL A 248 -5.50 16.33 -15.69
C VAL A 248 -6.96 16.69 -15.91
N VAL A 249 -7.83 16.43 -14.91
CA VAL A 249 -9.24 16.83 -14.98
C VAL A 249 -9.38 18.23 -14.40
N ASN A 250 -9.54 19.24 -15.28
CA ASN A 250 -9.70 20.62 -14.87
C ASN A 250 -11.19 21.05 -14.92
N ARG A 251 -11.98 20.54 -13.96
CA ARG A 251 -13.42 20.82 -13.87
C ARG A 251 -13.81 21.19 -12.44
N SER A 252 -14.86 21.99 -12.32
CA SER A 252 -15.44 22.31 -11.01
C SER A 252 -16.07 21.06 -10.36
N GLY A 253 -16.00 20.94 -9.03
CA GLY A 253 -16.59 19.82 -8.27
C GLY A 253 -15.69 18.60 -8.15
N GLY A 254 -14.42 18.65 -8.62
CA GLY A 254 -13.43 17.61 -8.42
C GLY A 254 -12.64 17.78 -7.13
N THR A 255 -12.25 16.66 -6.53
CA THR A 255 -11.26 16.60 -5.45
C THR A 255 -10.09 15.76 -5.88
N VAL A 256 -8.87 16.26 -5.67
CA VAL A 256 -7.64 15.57 -6.07
C VAL A 256 -6.98 14.94 -4.85
N VAL A 257 -6.57 13.68 -4.98
CA VAL A 257 -5.81 12.94 -3.97
C VAL A 257 -4.43 12.66 -4.54
N TYR A 258 -3.39 13.18 -3.89
CA TYR A 258 -2.02 12.95 -4.28
C TYR A 258 -1.44 11.76 -3.51
N ASP A 259 -1.13 10.69 -4.23
CA ASP A 259 -0.40 9.53 -3.73
C ASP A 259 1.10 9.76 -3.94
N LEU A 260 1.79 10.27 -2.90
CA LEU A 260 3.18 10.68 -2.91
C LEU A 260 4.11 9.63 -2.30
N VAL A 261 3.70 8.35 -2.30
CA VAL A 261 4.45 7.26 -1.66
C VAL A 261 5.86 7.06 -2.23
N TYR A 262 6.13 7.51 -3.45
CA TYR A 262 7.44 7.47 -4.11
C TYR A 262 8.16 8.83 -4.17
N TYR A 263 7.61 9.91 -3.60
CA TYR A 263 8.25 11.23 -3.62
C TYR A 263 9.33 11.33 -2.52
N TRP A 264 10.40 10.56 -2.72
CA TRP A 264 11.54 10.44 -1.81
C TRP A 264 12.85 10.47 -2.59
N PRO A 265 13.99 10.96 -1.97
CA PRO A 265 15.26 11.22 -2.67
C PRO A 265 15.82 10.04 -3.46
N GLN A 266 15.62 8.81 -2.98
CA GLN A 266 16.12 7.60 -3.66
C GLN A 266 15.42 7.29 -4.99
N TYR A 267 14.22 7.83 -5.23
CA TYR A 267 13.44 7.55 -6.43
C TYR A 267 13.33 8.73 -7.39
N THR A 268 13.40 9.95 -6.85
CA THR A 268 13.21 11.17 -7.65
C THR A 268 13.88 12.37 -6.98
N PRO A 269 14.38 13.33 -7.76
CA PRO A 269 14.84 14.62 -7.22
C PRO A 269 13.70 15.31 -6.44
N ILE A 270 14.03 15.84 -5.26
CA ILE A 270 13.10 16.66 -4.48
C ILE A 270 13.24 18.10 -4.96
N THR A 271 12.36 18.48 -5.88
CA THR A 271 12.42 19.79 -6.55
C THR A 271 11.65 20.88 -5.80
N SER A 272 10.65 20.50 -5.02
CA SER A 272 9.81 21.43 -4.27
C SER A 272 9.07 20.73 -3.13
N LEU A 273 8.61 21.51 -2.16
CA LEU A 273 7.65 21.07 -1.16
C LEU A 273 6.28 20.80 -1.83
N ALA A 274 5.77 19.59 -1.71
CA ALA A 274 4.40 19.30 -2.11
C ALA A 274 3.43 19.95 -1.10
N ASP A 275 2.49 20.76 -1.64
CA ASP A 275 1.48 21.47 -0.84
C ASP A 275 0.08 21.21 -1.45
N HIS A 276 -0.41 19.99 -1.23
CA HIS A 276 -1.73 19.58 -1.70
C HIS A 276 -2.68 19.37 -0.51
N ASP A 277 -3.97 19.46 -0.76
CA ASP A 277 -4.98 19.33 0.30
C ASP A 277 -5.04 17.91 0.90
N LEU A 278 -4.70 16.90 0.10
CA LEU A 278 -4.64 15.49 0.49
C LEU A 278 -3.37 14.83 -0.09
N MET A 279 -2.49 14.41 0.79
CA MET A 279 -1.22 13.76 0.43
C MET A 279 -1.05 12.45 1.20
N LEU A 280 -0.73 11.35 0.50
CA LEU A 280 -0.55 10.02 1.09
C LEU A 280 0.91 9.59 1.04
N PHE A 281 1.38 8.99 2.14
CA PHE A 281 2.74 8.49 2.31
C PHE A 281 2.76 7.14 3.03
N THR A 282 3.89 6.42 3.00
CA THR A 282 4.05 5.13 3.71
C THR A 282 5.51 4.79 3.97
N VAL A 283 5.79 4.18 5.13
CA VAL A 283 7.13 3.61 5.43
C VAL A 283 7.51 2.49 4.47
N SER A 284 6.53 1.85 3.82
CA SER A 284 6.79 0.80 2.84
C SER A 284 7.70 1.26 1.70
N LYS A 285 7.62 2.53 1.33
CA LYS A 285 8.38 3.10 0.21
C LYS A 285 9.44 4.10 0.67
N SER A 286 9.17 4.88 1.73
CA SER A 286 10.17 5.84 2.23
C SER A 286 11.41 5.16 2.81
N THR A 287 11.24 4.05 3.52
CA THR A 287 12.32 3.39 4.27
C THR A 287 12.46 1.87 4.02
N GLY A 288 11.60 1.30 3.17
CA GLY A 288 11.60 -0.12 2.85
C GLY A 288 10.83 -1.02 3.83
N HIS A 289 10.21 -0.48 4.88
CA HIS A 289 9.55 -1.28 5.91
C HIS A 289 8.10 -1.66 5.55
N ALA A 290 7.93 -2.36 4.41
CA ALA A 290 6.62 -2.75 3.92
C ALA A 290 5.84 -3.65 4.91
N GLY A 291 6.54 -4.52 5.63
CA GLY A 291 5.96 -5.41 6.64
C GLY A 291 5.43 -4.71 7.90
N THR A 292 5.88 -3.49 8.20
CA THR A 292 5.39 -2.70 9.35
C THR A 292 3.95 -2.24 9.18
N ARG A 293 3.44 -2.15 7.95
CA ARG A 293 2.06 -1.77 7.63
C ARG A 293 1.65 -0.40 8.17
N ILE A 294 2.50 0.62 8.01
CA ILE A 294 2.22 2.02 8.40
C ILE A 294 2.25 2.93 7.17
N GLY A 295 1.20 3.74 7.06
CA GLY A 295 1.12 4.90 6.18
C GLY A 295 0.50 6.08 6.92
N TRP A 296 0.66 7.27 6.37
CA TRP A 296 0.02 8.47 6.88
C TRP A 296 -0.51 9.35 5.76
N ALA A 297 -1.57 10.08 6.07
CA ALA A 297 -2.10 11.14 5.23
C ALA A 297 -1.80 12.49 5.89
N LEU A 298 -1.44 13.48 5.08
CA LEU A 298 -1.39 14.89 5.46
C LEU A 298 -2.64 15.54 4.86
N VAL A 299 -3.58 15.95 5.71
CA VAL A 299 -4.91 16.38 5.32
C VAL A 299 -5.16 17.82 5.78
N LYS A 300 -5.51 18.72 4.85
CA LYS A 300 -5.76 20.13 5.16
C LYS A 300 -7.14 20.36 5.77
N ASP A 301 -8.15 19.73 5.21
CA ASP A 301 -9.52 19.87 5.67
C ASP A 301 -9.77 19.00 6.91
N LYS A 302 -10.18 19.65 8.01
CA LYS A 302 -10.43 18.99 9.29
C LYS A 302 -11.58 17.98 9.22
N GLU A 303 -12.63 18.27 8.45
CA GLU A 303 -13.78 17.38 8.35
C GLU A 303 -13.44 16.13 7.51
N VAL A 304 -12.66 16.28 6.46
CA VAL A 304 -12.13 15.14 5.71
C VAL A 304 -11.24 14.26 6.62
N ALA A 305 -10.33 14.86 7.38
CA ALA A 305 -9.48 14.13 8.33
C ALA A 305 -10.32 13.40 9.40
N ARG A 306 -11.39 14.05 9.91
CA ARG A 306 -12.31 13.43 10.88
C ARG A 306 -13.00 12.19 10.30
N LYS A 307 -13.52 12.28 9.07
CA LYS A 307 -14.18 11.16 8.39
C LYS A 307 -13.23 10.03 8.02
N MET A 308 -11.99 10.36 7.63
CA MET A 308 -10.95 9.34 7.43
C MET A 308 -10.65 8.61 8.73
N THR A 309 -10.53 9.33 9.85
CA THR A 309 -10.33 8.74 11.18
C THR A 309 -11.51 7.85 11.56
N GLU A 310 -12.75 8.31 11.35
CA GLU A 310 -13.97 7.53 11.59
C GLU A 310 -13.99 6.22 10.80
N PHE A 311 -13.64 6.26 9.50
CA PHE A 311 -13.52 5.06 8.68
C PHE A 311 -12.54 4.04 9.29
N ILE A 312 -11.36 4.50 9.71
CA ILE A 312 -10.34 3.64 10.31
C ILE A 312 -10.82 3.05 11.65
N VAL A 313 -11.52 3.85 12.45
CA VAL A 313 -12.11 3.41 13.72
C VAL A 313 -13.15 2.31 13.47
N LEU A 314 -14.05 2.50 12.51
CA LEU A 314 -15.08 1.51 12.17
C LEU A 314 -14.49 0.23 11.57
N ASN A 315 -13.37 0.34 10.88
CA ASN A 315 -12.70 -0.78 10.20
C ASN A 315 -11.83 -1.60 11.15
N THR A 316 -10.99 -0.95 11.97
CA THR A 316 -9.93 -1.61 12.78
C THR A 316 -9.79 -1.06 14.20
N ILE A 317 -10.66 -0.16 14.66
CA ILE A 317 -10.57 0.56 15.95
C ILE A 317 -9.24 1.33 16.09
N GLY A 318 -8.65 1.74 14.98
CA GLY A 318 -7.35 2.40 14.92
C GLY A 318 -6.26 1.51 14.31
N VAL A 319 -4.99 1.88 14.55
CA VAL A 319 -3.81 1.23 14.00
C VAL A 319 -2.92 0.73 15.12
N SER A 320 -2.30 -0.44 14.94
CA SER A 320 -1.40 -1.08 15.92
C SER A 320 -0.38 -0.09 16.49
N LYS A 321 -0.35 0.06 17.81
CA LYS A 321 0.65 0.88 18.52
C LYS A 321 2.07 0.37 18.31
N ASP A 322 2.27 -0.94 18.37
CA ASP A 322 3.58 -1.56 18.16
C ASP A 322 4.12 -1.22 16.77
N SER A 323 3.26 -1.26 15.74
CA SER A 323 3.63 -0.87 14.39
C SER A 323 3.97 0.62 14.30
N GLN A 324 3.22 1.48 14.98
CA GLN A 324 3.47 2.92 15.02
C GLN A 324 4.78 3.26 15.75
N LEU A 325 5.03 2.65 16.90
CA LEU A 325 6.28 2.83 17.65
C LEU A 325 7.49 2.31 16.86
N ARG A 326 7.34 1.17 16.17
CA ARG A 326 8.34 0.65 15.25
C ARG A 326 8.62 1.65 14.12
N ALA A 327 7.58 2.17 13.48
CA ALA A 327 7.70 3.15 12.41
C ALA A 327 8.37 4.43 12.91
N ALA A 328 7.97 4.95 14.07
CA ALA A 328 8.59 6.12 14.70
C ALA A 328 10.10 5.93 14.88
N LYS A 329 10.52 4.76 15.41
CA LYS A 329 11.95 4.44 15.58
C LYS A 329 12.69 4.40 14.25
N ILE A 330 12.11 3.80 13.22
CA ILE A 330 12.68 3.75 11.87
C ILE A 330 12.85 5.17 11.28
N LEU A 331 11.80 5.99 11.36
CA LEU A 331 11.86 7.37 10.88
C LEU A 331 12.88 8.20 11.65
N GLN A 332 13.00 7.97 12.99
CA GLN A 332 14.03 8.59 13.81
C GLN A 332 15.43 8.26 13.29
N VAL A 333 15.73 6.97 13.06
CA VAL A 333 17.06 6.54 12.57
C VAL A 333 17.40 7.18 11.24
N VAL A 334 16.42 7.24 10.31
CA VAL A 334 16.62 7.90 9.01
C VAL A 334 16.87 9.40 9.19
N SER A 335 16.10 10.06 10.06
CA SER A 335 16.26 11.48 10.32
C SER A 335 17.61 11.78 10.98
N ASP A 336 18.00 11.01 12.02
CA ASP A 336 19.28 11.17 12.72
C ASP A 336 20.47 11.00 11.75
N SER A 337 20.41 10.02 10.84
CA SER A 337 21.46 9.80 9.85
C SER A 337 21.53 10.90 8.78
N SER A 338 20.45 11.66 8.59
CA SER A 338 20.39 12.75 7.61
C SER A 338 20.77 14.10 8.17
N GLU A 339 20.60 14.35 9.48
CA GLU A 339 20.97 15.60 10.16
C GLU A 339 22.48 15.73 10.40
N HIS A 340 23.17 14.61 10.60
CA HIS A 340 24.60 14.58 10.97
C HIS A 340 25.51 14.35 9.76
N MET A 341 25.06 14.73 8.56
CA MET A 341 25.91 14.62 7.37
C MET A 341 27.09 15.58 7.47
N ASP A 342 28.22 15.08 7.96
CA ASP A 342 29.52 15.59 7.53
C ASP A 342 29.77 14.96 6.14
N TYR A 343 30.12 15.76 5.14
CA TYR A 343 30.33 15.31 3.74
C TYR A 343 31.35 14.17 3.61
N SER A 344 32.02 13.80 4.68
CA SER A 344 32.95 12.66 4.77
C SER A 344 32.27 11.31 5.10
N GLU A 345 30.98 11.31 5.49
CA GLU A 345 30.25 10.10 5.94
C GLU A 345 28.95 9.88 5.15
N GLU A 346 28.90 10.29 3.87
CA GLU A 346 27.74 10.08 2.96
C GLU A 346 27.21 8.64 2.94
N SER A 347 28.09 7.67 3.23
CA SER A 347 27.75 6.24 3.22
C SER A 347 26.84 5.80 4.38
N GLU A 348 26.64 6.62 5.41
CA GLU A 348 25.79 6.28 6.57
C GLU A 348 24.33 6.76 6.46
N SER A 349 24.01 7.77 5.65
CA SER A 349 22.64 8.22 5.44
C SER A 349 21.84 7.25 4.61
N PHE A 350 20.65 6.89 5.10
CA PHE A 350 19.75 5.96 4.39
C PHE A 350 19.42 6.42 2.97
N PHE A 351 19.08 7.70 2.79
CA PHE A 351 18.65 8.19 1.46
C PHE A 351 19.80 8.23 0.47
N PHE A 352 21.02 8.53 0.90
CA PHE A 352 22.20 8.45 0.01
C PHE A 352 22.54 7.02 -0.36
N TYR A 353 22.57 6.11 0.64
CA TYR A 353 22.75 4.70 0.38
C TYR A 353 21.71 4.17 -0.63
N ALA A 354 20.43 4.46 -0.38
CA ALA A 354 19.34 3.99 -1.21
C ALA A 354 19.38 4.62 -2.63
N TYR A 355 19.76 5.89 -2.75
CA TYR A 355 19.97 6.55 -4.02
C TYR A 355 21.08 5.90 -4.85
N HIS A 356 22.23 5.64 -4.25
CA HIS A 356 23.35 4.97 -4.93
C HIS A 356 22.97 3.56 -5.39
N GLN A 357 22.30 2.77 -4.56
CA GLN A 357 21.81 1.45 -4.93
C GLN A 357 20.84 1.51 -6.13
N MET A 358 19.92 2.49 -6.14
CA MET A 358 18.99 2.68 -7.25
C MET A 358 19.72 3.14 -8.52
N THR A 359 20.71 4.03 -8.40
CA THR A 359 21.55 4.49 -9.52
C THR A 359 22.25 3.30 -10.20
N GLU A 360 22.97 2.49 -9.44
CA GLU A 360 23.68 1.32 -9.96
C GLU A 360 22.73 0.36 -10.69
N ARG A 361 21.56 0.07 -10.08
CA ARG A 361 20.57 -0.83 -10.69
C ARG A 361 20.01 -0.27 -12.00
N TRP A 362 19.72 1.02 -12.06
CA TRP A 362 19.21 1.65 -13.27
C TRP A 362 20.26 1.73 -14.37
N GLU A 363 21.50 2.01 -14.06
CA GLU A 363 22.62 1.97 -15.04
C GLU A 363 22.75 0.56 -15.64
N ARG A 364 22.82 -0.45 -14.81
CA ARG A 364 22.92 -1.85 -15.26
C ARG A 364 21.73 -2.28 -16.13
N LEU A 365 20.51 -1.87 -15.76
CA LEU A 365 19.32 -2.17 -16.55
C LEU A 365 19.35 -1.47 -17.91
N ARG A 366 19.71 -0.18 -17.96
CA ARG A 366 19.83 0.59 -19.23
C ARG A 366 20.88 -0.03 -20.15
N ASP A 367 22.00 -0.46 -19.61
CA ASP A 367 23.05 -1.14 -20.39
C ASP A 367 22.55 -2.46 -20.98
N ALA A 368 21.90 -3.30 -20.20
CA ALA A 368 21.33 -4.57 -20.67
C ALA A 368 20.28 -4.35 -21.76
N ILE A 369 19.41 -3.37 -21.59
CA ILE A 369 18.37 -3.00 -22.58
C ILE A 369 19.03 -2.52 -23.88
N ARG A 370 20.04 -1.66 -23.79
CA ARG A 370 20.78 -1.15 -24.96
C ARG A 370 21.45 -2.28 -25.74
N CYS A 371 22.04 -3.24 -25.05
CA CYS A 371 22.68 -4.38 -25.68
C CYS A 371 21.68 -5.34 -26.34
N SER A 372 20.51 -5.57 -25.76
CA SER A 372 19.51 -6.49 -26.29
C SER A 372 18.76 -5.93 -27.51
N GLY A 373 18.49 -4.64 -27.53
CA GLY A 373 17.64 -3.98 -28.54
C GLY A 373 16.17 -4.42 -28.57
N LEU A 374 15.77 -5.30 -27.62
CA LEU A 374 14.41 -5.88 -27.57
C LEU A 374 13.44 -5.06 -26.72
N PHE A 375 13.97 -4.17 -25.89
CA PHE A 375 13.21 -3.41 -24.92
C PHE A 375 13.57 -1.94 -24.98
N SER A 376 12.64 -1.09 -24.55
CA SER A 376 12.90 0.31 -24.25
C SER A 376 12.34 0.69 -22.88
N VAL A 377 12.90 1.73 -22.27
CA VAL A 377 12.46 2.32 -21.00
C VAL A 377 12.34 3.83 -21.17
N PRO A 378 11.54 4.51 -20.34
CA PRO A 378 11.50 5.98 -20.32
C PRO A 378 12.88 6.56 -20.02
N GLU A 379 13.19 7.68 -20.66
CA GLU A 379 14.34 8.52 -20.35
C GLU A 379 13.93 9.59 -19.34
N PHE A 380 14.78 9.82 -18.34
CA PHE A 380 14.58 10.85 -17.33
C PHE A 380 15.69 11.89 -17.44
N LEU A 381 15.33 13.15 -17.36
CA LEU A 381 16.30 14.24 -17.34
C LEU A 381 16.71 14.55 -15.91
N PRO A 382 18.02 14.83 -15.66
CA PRO A 382 18.48 15.31 -14.37
C PRO A 382 17.75 16.59 -13.95
N GLN A 383 17.39 16.69 -12.68
CA GLN A 383 16.73 17.85 -12.10
C GLN A 383 17.45 18.28 -10.83
N SER A 384 17.32 19.56 -10.46
CA SER A 384 17.85 20.05 -9.19
C SER A 384 17.13 19.39 -8.02
N CYS A 385 17.89 18.77 -7.13
CA CYS A 385 17.36 18.14 -5.91
C CYS A 385 17.74 18.98 -4.68
N ASN A 386 16.75 19.56 -4.02
CA ASN A 386 16.97 20.38 -2.84
C ASN A 386 17.56 19.59 -1.66
N PHE A 387 17.22 18.30 -1.54
CA PHE A 387 17.76 17.44 -0.48
C PHE A 387 19.23 17.09 -0.67
N ILE A 388 19.65 16.75 -1.90
CA ILE A 388 21.03 16.35 -2.21
C ILE A 388 21.91 17.59 -2.46
N GLY A 389 21.32 18.76 -2.79
CA GLY A 389 22.06 19.98 -3.07
C GLY A 389 22.73 20.02 -4.47
N GLY A 390 22.24 19.26 -5.42
CA GLY A 390 22.79 19.14 -6.76
C GLY A 390 21.77 18.63 -7.79
N PHE A 391 22.25 18.30 -8.99
CA PHE A 391 21.43 17.67 -10.03
C PHE A 391 21.46 16.16 -9.87
N THR A 392 20.28 15.54 -9.83
CA THR A 392 20.11 14.08 -9.77
C THR A 392 19.12 13.61 -10.82
N GLU A 393 19.28 12.36 -11.29
CA GLU A 393 18.31 11.70 -12.15
C GLU A 393 17.24 10.97 -11.33
N PRO A 394 16.01 10.90 -11.83
CA PRO A 394 15.02 9.98 -11.30
C PRO A 394 15.44 8.51 -11.49
N HIS A 395 15.34 7.73 -10.44
CA HIS A 395 15.55 6.28 -10.41
C HIS A 395 14.28 5.61 -9.85
N PRO A 396 13.18 5.53 -10.63
CA PRO A 396 11.91 5.02 -10.14
C PRO A 396 12.00 3.61 -9.53
N ALA A 397 11.13 3.35 -8.54
CA ALA A 397 11.04 2.06 -7.86
C ALA A 397 10.69 0.90 -8.81
N PHE A 398 10.15 1.21 -9.98
CA PHE A 398 9.80 0.26 -11.03
C PHE A 398 10.37 0.69 -12.36
N ALA A 399 10.86 -0.29 -13.12
CA ALA A 399 11.15 -0.11 -14.52
C ALA A 399 9.87 -0.34 -15.33
N TRP A 400 9.53 0.63 -16.18
CA TRP A 400 8.42 0.55 -17.13
C TRP A 400 8.99 0.20 -18.49
N LEU A 401 9.00 -1.10 -18.82
CA LEU A 401 9.55 -1.60 -20.08
C LEU A 401 8.49 -1.70 -21.15
N LYS A 402 8.88 -1.38 -22.37
CA LYS A 402 8.13 -1.69 -23.56
C LYS A 402 8.89 -2.72 -24.38
N CYS A 403 8.23 -3.79 -24.81
CA CYS A 403 8.78 -4.72 -25.77
C CYS A 403 8.70 -4.12 -27.17
N GLU A 404 9.82 -4.17 -27.89
CA GLU A 404 9.93 -3.67 -29.27
C GLU A 404 9.68 -4.79 -30.31
N GLY A 405 9.66 -4.40 -31.57
CA GLY A 405 9.47 -5.34 -32.68
C GLY A 405 8.14 -6.10 -32.65
N ASN A 406 8.18 -7.38 -32.96
CA ASN A 406 7.00 -8.24 -33.14
C ASN A 406 6.44 -8.86 -31.84
N ILE A 407 6.98 -8.49 -30.67
CA ILE A 407 6.51 -9.01 -29.39
C ILE A 407 5.19 -8.30 -29.02
N ALA A 408 4.08 -9.02 -29.16
CA ALA A 408 2.76 -8.45 -28.89
C ALA A 408 2.36 -8.44 -27.42
N ASP A 409 2.83 -9.42 -26.64
CA ASP A 409 2.58 -9.55 -25.20
C ASP A 409 3.89 -9.76 -24.45
N CYS A 410 4.37 -8.68 -23.82
CA CYS A 410 5.67 -8.63 -23.16
C CYS A 410 5.70 -9.46 -21.87
N GLU A 411 4.58 -9.55 -21.14
CA GLU A 411 4.50 -10.39 -19.94
C GLU A 411 4.65 -11.86 -20.29
N SER A 412 3.91 -12.35 -21.32
CA SER A 412 3.99 -13.73 -21.79
C SER A 412 5.39 -14.06 -22.27
N PHE A 413 6.02 -13.17 -23.05
CA PHE A 413 7.38 -13.32 -23.53
C PHE A 413 8.40 -13.49 -22.38
N LEU A 414 8.38 -12.62 -21.38
CA LEU A 414 9.31 -12.74 -20.25
C LEU A 414 8.99 -13.94 -19.35
N ARG A 415 7.73 -14.35 -19.26
CA ARG A 415 7.32 -15.55 -18.52
C ARG A 415 7.94 -16.83 -19.10
N GLU A 416 8.10 -16.92 -20.41
CA GLU A 416 8.82 -18.01 -21.08
C GLU A 416 10.30 -18.06 -20.62
N HIS A 417 10.88 -16.88 -20.34
CA HIS A 417 12.20 -16.75 -19.74
C HIS A 417 12.22 -16.83 -18.21
N LYS A 418 11.11 -17.32 -17.59
CA LYS A 418 10.95 -17.49 -16.14
C LYS A 418 11.07 -16.19 -15.33
N ILE A 419 10.65 -15.08 -15.93
CA ILE A 419 10.57 -13.77 -15.31
C ILE A 419 9.10 -13.38 -15.24
N ILE A 420 8.53 -13.32 -14.03
CA ILE A 420 7.16 -12.86 -13.79
C ILE A 420 7.19 -11.35 -13.60
N THR A 421 6.37 -10.64 -14.38
CA THR A 421 6.25 -9.20 -14.39
C THR A 421 4.76 -8.80 -14.32
N ARG A 422 4.44 -7.53 -14.32
CA ARG A 422 3.05 -7.06 -14.37
C ARG A 422 2.73 -6.40 -15.71
N SER A 423 1.79 -6.99 -16.44
CA SER A 423 1.35 -6.51 -17.75
C SER A 423 0.80 -5.09 -17.72
N GLY A 424 1.05 -4.33 -18.78
CA GLY A 424 0.49 -3.00 -19.03
C GLY A 424 -1.03 -2.94 -18.93
N LYS A 425 -1.72 -4.05 -19.25
CA LYS A 425 -3.19 -4.16 -19.13
C LYS A 425 -3.70 -3.81 -17.73
N HIS A 426 -2.94 -4.13 -16.68
CA HIS A 426 -3.31 -3.77 -15.29
C HIS A 426 -3.22 -2.28 -15.00
N PHE A 427 -2.54 -1.52 -15.85
CA PHE A 427 -2.34 -0.08 -15.74
C PHE A 427 -3.12 0.72 -16.78
N GLY A 428 -4.03 0.05 -17.52
CA GLY A 428 -4.88 0.66 -18.56
C GLY A 428 -4.23 0.84 -19.92
N VAL A 429 -3.08 0.19 -20.19
CA VAL A 429 -2.37 0.29 -21.48
C VAL A 429 -2.18 -1.07 -22.16
N GLU A 430 -1.50 -1.09 -23.29
CA GLU A 430 -1.28 -2.28 -24.12
C GLU A 430 -0.41 -3.34 -23.43
N ALA A 431 -0.55 -4.61 -23.87
CA ALA A 431 0.26 -5.74 -23.41
C ALA A 431 1.76 -5.63 -23.79
N LYS A 432 2.11 -4.72 -24.69
CA LYS A 432 3.51 -4.42 -25.04
C LYS A 432 4.31 -3.81 -23.87
N TYR A 433 3.60 -3.26 -22.87
CA TYR A 433 4.22 -2.67 -21.69
C TYR A 433 4.17 -3.63 -20.50
N ILE A 434 5.21 -3.56 -19.68
CA ILE A 434 5.30 -4.29 -18.41
C ILE A 434 5.92 -3.43 -17.34
N ARG A 435 5.56 -3.71 -16.09
CA ARG A 435 6.22 -3.16 -14.91
C ARG A 435 7.09 -4.22 -14.24
N ILE A 436 8.33 -3.85 -13.93
CA ILE A 436 9.32 -4.68 -13.24
C ILE A 436 9.74 -4.00 -11.94
N SER A 437 9.77 -4.76 -10.83
CA SER A 437 10.30 -4.27 -9.56
C SER A 437 11.82 -4.11 -9.62
N MET A 438 12.30 -2.93 -9.20
CA MET A 438 13.72 -2.63 -9.01
C MET A 438 14.14 -2.79 -7.54
N LEU A 439 13.24 -3.27 -6.67
CA LEU A 439 13.36 -3.18 -5.21
C LEU A 439 13.74 -4.50 -4.52
N ASP A 440 13.86 -5.59 -5.26
CA ASP A 440 14.19 -6.91 -4.71
C ASP A 440 15.62 -6.99 -4.20
N ARG A 441 15.92 -8.07 -3.44
CA ARG A 441 17.29 -8.40 -3.00
C ARG A 441 18.26 -8.48 -4.17
N ASP A 442 19.54 -8.22 -3.89
CA ASP A 442 20.58 -8.20 -4.91
C ASP A 442 20.70 -9.54 -5.65
N GLU A 443 20.51 -10.68 -4.97
CA GLU A 443 20.56 -11.99 -5.63
C GLU A 443 19.46 -12.14 -6.70
N ILE A 444 18.26 -11.64 -6.42
CA ILE A 444 17.14 -11.67 -7.37
C ILE A 444 17.38 -10.69 -8.52
N PHE A 445 17.83 -9.48 -8.20
CA PHE A 445 18.15 -8.48 -9.20
C PHE A 445 19.32 -8.94 -10.11
N ASN A 446 20.37 -9.52 -9.56
CA ASN A 446 21.50 -10.05 -10.32
C ASN A 446 21.07 -11.18 -11.26
N LEU A 447 20.26 -12.13 -10.77
CA LEU A 447 19.71 -13.20 -11.59
C LEU A 447 18.78 -12.67 -12.70
N PHE A 448 18.02 -11.62 -12.41
CA PHE A 448 17.21 -10.93 -13.42
C PHE A 448 18.10 -10.32 -14.51
N MET A 449 19.16 -9.60 -14.14
CA MET A 449 20.09 -8.99 -15.09
C MET A 449 20.80 -10.01 -15.96
N GLU A 450 21.25 -11.13 -15.37
CA GLU A 450 21.85 -12.25 -16.11
C GLU A 450 20.88 -12.81 -17.17
N ARG A 451 19.63 -13.06 -16.79
CA ARG A 451 18.63 -13.58 -17.74
C ARG A 451 18.28 -12.57 -18.83
N LEU A 452 18.05 -11.31 -18.44
CA LEU A 452 17.69 -10.27 -19.41
C LEU A 452 18.78 -10.11 -20.48
N SER A 453 20.06 -10.19 -20.09
CA SER A 453 21.20 -10.09 -21.00
C SER A 453 21.35 -11.29 -21.93
N ASN A 454 20.79 -12.44 -21.57
CA ASN A 454 20.83 -13.67 -22.36
C ASN A 454 19.61 -13.86 -23.27
N ILE A 455 18.63 -12.95 -23.23
CA ILE A 455 17.46 -13.01 -24.12
C ILE A 455 17.87 -12.54 -25.50
N SER A 456 17.72 -13.41 -26.49
CA SER A 456 17.85 -13.14 -27.93
C SER A 456 16.60 -13.62 -28.65
N LEU A 457 16.23 -12.94 -29.77
CA LEU A 457 15.14 -13.37 -30.65
C LEU A 457 15.56 -14.57 -31.50
#